data_7987b163e77699331fe87c8392fc7716
#
_entry.id   7987b163e77699331fe87c8392fc7716
#
_cell.length_a   1.000
_cell.length_b   1.000
_cell.length_c   1.000
_cell.angle_alpha   90.00
_cell.angle_beta   90.00
_cell.angle_gamma   90.00
#
_symmetry.space_group_name_H-M   'P 1'
#
loop_
_entity.id
_entity.type
_entity.pdbx_description
1 polymer ?
#
loop_
_entity_poly.entity_id
_entity_poly.type
_entity_poly.pdbx_seq_one_letter_code
_entity_poly.pdbx_strand_id
1 'polypeptide(L)'
;MSSKTWKADSSAAWKAILTLLGAGAIYLVLALLVGYAAKGTRFGSPAAEVWRSLIAGQGVIWAAALALNWGDLVKVLRARPGPTLGYAAAVVVALSMTMVAPRVFSEAVFVLPKFEIMGDALGNFVFWFVLVGLIVAALIAGLIADAFVGLRRQEPTYAGLMETRQRLQRCTATLSVILVAAIGATSWLQRSLEAASVGSYPKEIVFSYGLYFTALLLVVYLPATADFYRAAGWLVDAKFPMPEFDKDQAEKRGALLEELGITKTDALQAAVATLSPIIGAVLSMALGKD
;
A
#
# COMPACT_ATOMS: atom_id res chain seq x y z
N MET A 1 20.16 -10.23 37.17
CA MET A 1 19.70 -9.71 35.85
C MET A 1 20.78 -9.98 34.82
N SER A 2 20.46 -10.77 33.82
CA SER A 2 21.45 -11.33 32.88
C SER A 2 21.95 -10.26 31.90
N SER A 3 23.28 -10.19 31.66
CA SER A 3 23.94 -9.29 30.71
C SER A 3 23.46 -9.46 29.24
N LYS A 4 22.74 -10.55 28.94
CA LYS A 4 22.16 -10.82 27.62
C LYS A 4 20.95 -9.94 27.29
N THR A 5 20.13 -9.58 28.27
CA THR A 5 18.95 -8.72 28.04
C THR A 5 19.35 -7.30 27.68
N TRP A 6 20.37 -6.76 28.31
CA TRP A 6 20.86 -5.40 28.05
C TRP A 6 21.49 -5.21 26.66
N LYS A 7 22.20 -6.21 26.13
CA LYS A 7 22.76 -6.17 24.77
C LYS A 7 21.67 -6.25 23.68
N ALA A 8 20.59 -6.98 23.92
CA ALA A 8 19.47 -7.07 22.98
C ALA A 8 18.71 -5.73 22.88
N ASP A 9 18.46 -5.06 24.02
CA ASP A 9 17.79 -3.78 24.05
C ASP A 9 18.59 -2.66 23.36
N SER A 10 19.92 -2.63 23.56
CA SER A 10 20.78 -1.64 22.90
C SER A 10 20.78 -1.80 21.38
N SER A 11 20.78 -3.03 20.87
CA SER A 11 20.75 -3.29 19.41
C SER A 11 19.42 -2.87 18.77
N ALA A 12 18.32 -3.05 19.48
CA ALA A 12 16.99 -2.61 19.02
C ALA A 12 16.89 -1.07 19.00
N ALA A 13 17.39 -0.41 20.03
CA ALA A 13 17.45 1.05 20.10
C ALA A 13 18.29 1.66 18.98
N TRP A 14 19.48 1.11 18.70
CA TRP A 14 20.31 1.56 17.57
C TRP A 14 19.65 1.36 16.21
N LYS A 15 18.97 0.24 16.00
CA LYS A 15 18.21 0.01 14.75
C LYS A 15 17.09 1.03 14.59
N ALA A 16 16.34 1.33 15.64
CA ALA A 16 15.31 2.36 15.62
C ALA A 16 15.87 3.75 15.29
N ILE A 17 16.99 4.14 15.92
CA ILE A 17 17.66 5.42 15.66
C ILE A 17 18.13 5.50 14.20
N LEU A 18 18.79 4.46 13.68
CA LEU A 18 19.26 4.42 12.29
C LEU A 18 18.10 4.48 11.29
N THR A 19 16.98 3.83 11.60
CA THR A 19 15.76 3.89 10.78
C THR A 19 15.18 5.30 10.76
N LEU A 20 15.09 5.97 11.92
CA LEU A 20 14.61 7.36 12.01
C LEU A 20 15.53 8.34 11.28
N LEU A 21 16.84 8.20 11.45
CA LEU A 21 17.82 9.03 10.74
C LEU A 21 17.76 8.82 9.23
N GLY A 22 17.64 7.56 8.77
CA GLY A 22 17.46 7.22 7.37
C GLY A 22 16.18 7.80 6.79
N ALA A 23 15.06 7.68 7.50
CA ALA A 23 13.78 8.28 7.10
C ALA A 23 13.87 9.82 7.02
N GLY A 24 14.49 10.45 8.01
CA GLY A 24 14.73 11.90 8.02
C GLY A 24 15.62 12.35 6.85
N ALA A 25 16.67 11.61 6.54
CA ALA A 25 17.55 11.91 5.40
C ALA A 25 16.81 11.78 4.07
N ILE A 26 16.01 10.73 3.86
CA ILE A 26 15.19 10.55 2.67
C ILE A 26 14.19 11.70 2.54
N TYR A 27 13.49 12.06 3.62
CA TYR A 27 12.57 13.19 3.62
C TYR A 27 13.26 14.48 3.21
N LEU A 28 14.41 14.80 3.82
CA LEU A 28 15.16 16.02 3.54
C LEU A 28 15.62 16.08 2.09
N VAL A 29 16.19 15.00 1.57
CA VAL A 29 16.65 14.94 0.16
C VAL A 29 15.48 15.15 -0.79
N LEU A 30 14.34 14.48 -0.57
CA LEU A 30 13.16 14.64 -1.41
C LEU A 30 12.56 16.05 -1.30
N ALA A 31 12.49 16.63 -0.10
CA ALA A 31 12.01 17.99 0.11
C ALA A 31 12.89 19.02 -0.63
N LEU A 32 14.21 18.84 -0.59
CA LEU A 32 15.15 19.69 -1.33
C LEU A 32 14.98 19.53 -2.86
N LEU A 33 14.86 18.31 -3.35
CA LEU A 33 14.67 18.04 -4.78
C LEU A 33 13.35 18.63 -5.29
N VAL A 34 12.24 18.43 -4.56
CA VAL A 34 10.95 19.03 -4.92
C VAL A 34 11.02 20.56 -4.85
N GLY A 35 11.65 21.12 -3.81
CA GLY A 35 11.86 22.56 -3.66
C GLY A 35 12.68 23.14 -4.80
N TYR A 36 13.75 22.45 -5.21
CA TYR A 36 14.57 22.86 -6.36
C TYR A 36 13.78 22.79 -7.67
N ALA A 37 13.07 21.69 -7.92
CA ALA A 37 12.27 21.49 -9.12
C ALA A 37 11.10 22.49 -9.22
N ALA A 38 10.57 22.96 -8.09
CA ALA A 38 9.51 23.96 -8.02
C ALA A 38 10.00 25.41 -8.15
N LYS A 39 11.34 25.64 -8.13
CA LYS A 39 11.92 26.98 -8.21
C LYS A 39 11.57 27.66 -9.53
N GLY A 40 11.02 28.87 -9.45
CA GLY A 40 10.58 29.63 -10.63
C GLY A 40 9.21 29.25 -11.18
N THR A 41 8.52 28.30 -10.57
CA THR A 41 7.14 27.94 -10.93
C THR A 41 6.11 28.80 -10.19
N ARG A 42 4.87 28.82 -10.67
CA ARG A 42 3.74 29.49 -9.98
C ARG A 42 3.28 28.72 -8.71
N PHE A 43 3.96 27.64 -8.35
CA PHE A 43 3.69 26.78 -7.19
C PHE A 43 4.29 27.36 -5.90
N GLY A 44 3.95 28.62 -5.56
CA GLY A 44 4.40 29.30 -4.34
C GLY A 44 3.38 29.47 -3.24
N SER A 45 2.17 28.89 -3.41
CA SER A 45 1.11 29.00 -2.40
C SER A 45 1.39 28.15 -1.15
N PRO A 46 0.80 28.47 0.03
CA PRO A 46 0.88 27.61 1.21
C PRO A 46 0.39 26.17 0.95
N ALA A 47 -0.61 26.00 0.10
CA ALA A 47 -1.09 24.68 -0.31
C ALA A 47 -0.02 23.88 -1.08
N ALA A 48 0.77 24.56 -1.92
CA ALA A 48 1.88 23.93 -2.64
C ALA A 48 3.02 23.52 -1.70
N GLU A 49 3.25 24.25 -0.62
CA GLU A 49 4.22 23.88 0.42
C GLU A 49 3.79 22.59 1.13
N VAL A 50 2.51 22.49 1.53
CA VAL A 50 1.98 21.26 2.15
C VAL A 50 2.06 20.09 1.18
N TRP A 51 1.70 20.30 -0.10
CA TRP A 51 1.81 19.27 -1.12
C TRP A 51 3.26 18.77 -1.29
N ARG A 52 4.26 19.68 -1.35
CA ARG A 52 5.69 19.31 -1.42
C ARG A 52 6.11 18.47 -0.23
N SER A 53 5.67 18.84 0.97
CA SER A 53 5.95 18.08 2.20
C SER A 53 5.32 16.68 2.15
N LEU A 54 4.11 16.55 1.62
CA LEU A 54 3.45 15.24 1.43
C LEU A 54 4.18 14.36 0.41
N ILE A 55 4.65 14.93 -0.70
CA ILE A 55 5.46 14.20 -1.68
C ILE A 55 6.76 13.68 -1.02
N ALA A 56 7.46 14.52 -0.26
CA ALA A 56 8.64 14.06 0.47
C ALA A 56 8.31 12.97 1.49
N GLY A 57 7.19 13.11 2.21
CA GLY A 57 6.69 12.11 3.16
C GLY A 57 6.33 10.77 2.49
N GLN A 58 5.79 10.79 1.29
CA GLN A 58 5.51 9.56 0.52
C GLN A 58 6.78 8.76 0.23
N GLY A 59 7.89 9.41 -0.10
CA GLY A 59 9.15 8.73 -0.30
C GLY A 59 9.63 7.99 0.94
N VAL A 60 9.42 8.57 2.13
CA VAL A 60 9.69 7.89 3.41
C VAL A 60 8.78 6.68 3.60
N ILE A 61 7.49 6.83 3.30
CA ILE A 61 6.52 5.72 3.37
C ILE A 61 6.96 4.58 2.44
N TRP A 62 7.39 4.86 1.21
CA TRP A 62 7.85 3.84 0.27
C TRP A 62 9.12 3.13 0.75
N ALA A 63 10.09 3.89 1.28
CA ALA A 63 11.30 3.32 1.83
C ALA A 63 10.99 2.42 3.04
N ALA A 64 10.11 2.84 3.93
CA ALA A 64 9.65 2.04 5.06
C ALA A 64 8.90 0.79 4.58
N ALA A 65 8.02 0.91 3.59
CA ALA A 65 7.29 -0.19 2.98
C ALA A 65 8.23 -1.25 2.41
N LEU A 66 9.26 -0.84 1.68
CA LEU A 66 10.29 -1.75 1.16
C LEU A 66 11.10 -2.38 2.29
N ALA A 67 11.52 -1.60 3.28
CA ALA A 67 12.30 -2.11 4.41
C ALA A 67 11.53 -3.17 5.22
N LEU A 68 10.26 -2.93 5.50
CA LEU A 68 9.38 -3.86 6.23
C LEU A 68 9.15 -5.18 5.48
N ASN A 69 9.14 -5.15 4.16
CA ASN A 69 8.86 -6.30 3.32
C ASN A 69 10.13 -6.87 2.64
N TRP A 70 11.32 -6.30 2.89
CA TRP A 70 12.56 -6.63 2.19
C TRP A 70 12.94 -8.11 2.29
N GLY A 71 12.84 -8.68 3.50
CA GLY A 71 13.17 -10.09 3.74
C GLY A 71 12.31 -11.04 2.89
N ASP A 72 11.00 -10.80 2.86
CA ASP A 72 10.08 -11.58 2.06
C ASP A 72 10.30 -11.36 0.56
N LEU A 73 10.53 -10.11 0.15
CA LEU A 73 10.78 -9.77 -1.25
C LEU A 73 12.03 -10.50 -1.78
N VAL A 74 13.14 -10.44 -1.05
CA VAL A 74 14.38 -11.15 -1.43
C VAL A 74 14.17 -12.66 -1.46
N LYS A 75 13.49 -13.23 -0.46
CA LYS A 75 13.18 -14.67 -0.39
C LYS A 75 12.37 -15.12 -1.61
N VAL A 76 11.32 -14.38 -1.95
CA VAL A 76 10.42 -14.70 -3.07
C VAL A 76 11.11 -14.51 -4.42
N LEU A 77 11.82 -13.40 -4.62
CA LEU A 77 12.53 -13.13 -5.88
C LEU A 77 13.64 -14.14 -6.15
N ARG A 78 14.32 -14.67 -5.10
CA ARG A 78 15.31 -15.74 -5.25
C ARG A 78 14.69 -17.09 -5.54
N ALA A 79 13.54 -17.39 -4.91
CA ALA A 79 12.91 -18.70 -5.04
C ALA A 79 12.05 -18.84 -6.30
N ARG A 80 11.27 -17.79 -6.63
CA ARG A 80 10.24 -17.84 -7.70
C ARG A 80 10.00 -16.46 -8.29
N PRO A 81 10.92 -15.90 -9.09
CA PRO A 81 10.77 -14.54 -9.61
C PRO A 81 9.58 -14.37 -10.57
N GLY A 82 9.27 -15.40 -11.37
CA GLY A 82 8.31 -15.31 -12.46
C GLY A 82 6.89 -14.85 -12.04
N PRO A 83 6.19 -15.55 -11.12
CA PRO A 83 4.84 -15.16 -10.73
C PRO A 83 4.78 -13.77 -10.06
N THR A 84 5.75 -13.48 -9.20
CA THR A 84 5.82 -12.22 -8.47
C THR A 84 6.07 -11.04 -9.41
N LEU A 85 7.04 -11.16 -10.31
CA LEU A 85 7.34 -10.13 -11.30
C LEU A 85 6.23 -9.99 -12.34
N GLY A 86 5.64 -11.10 -12.80
CA GLY A 86 4.51 -11.06 -13.73
C GLY A 86 3.30 -10.34 -13.15
N TYR A 87 2.98 -10.60 -11.90
CA TYR A 87 1.88 -9.92 -11.22
C TYR A 87 2.21 -8.45 -10.92
N ALA A 88 3.43 -8.16 -10.47
CA ALA A 88 3.90 -6.79 -10.30
C ALA A 88 3.83 -6.00 -11.61
N ALA A 89 4.25 -6.61 -12.74
CA ALA A 89 4.12 -6.01 -14.06
C ALA A 89 2.66 -5.74 -14.44
N ALA A 90 1.75 -6.68 -14.19
CA ALA A 90 0.32 -6.49 -14.45
C ALA A 90 -0.26 -5.33 -13.61
N VAL A 91 0.13 -5.21 -12.34
CA VAL A 91 -0.27 -4.09 -11.47
C VAL A 91 0.30 -2.76 -11.97
N VAL A 92 1.58 -2.73 -12.38
CA VAL A 92 2.18 -1.52 -12.99
C VAL A 92 1.44 -1.11 -14.25
N VAL A 93 1.14 -2.06 -15.13
CA VAL A 93 0.37 -1.78 -16.37
C VAL A 93 -1.01 -1.25 -16.03
N ALA A 94 -1.75 -1.89 -15.12
CA ALA A 94 -3.07 -1.43 -14.70
C ALA A 94 -3.02 -0.02 -14.11
N LEU A 95 -2.06 0.26 -13.22
CA LEU A 95 -1.86 1.59 -12.65
C LEU A 95 -1.40 2.61 -13.68
N SER A 96 -0.54 2.23 -14.63
CA SER A 96 -0.10 3.13 -15.71
C SER A 96 -1.21 3.48 -16.68
N MET A 97 -2.16 2.58 -16.92
CA MET A 97 -3.33 2.86 -17.74
C MET A 97 -4.17 4.00 -17.17
N THR A 98 -4.21 4.18 -15.84
CA THR A 98 -4.87 5.35 -15.24
C THR A 98 -4.17 6.66 -15.53
N MET A 99 -2.89 6.64 -15.85
CA MET A 99 -2.13 7.83 -16.26
C MET A 99 -2.23 8.11 -17.76
N VAL A 100 -2.42 7.05 -18.56
CA VAL A 100 -2.48 7.15 -20.02
C VAL A 100 -3.91 7.34 -20.52
N ALA A 101 -4.89 6.70 -19.89
CA ALA A 101 -6.30 6.81 -20.25
C ALA A 101 -6.80 8.28 -20.38
N PRO A 102 -6.40 9.21 -19.50
CA PRO A 102 -6.79 10.61 -19.64
C PRO A 102 -6.27 11.29 -20.90
N ARG A 103 -5.14 10.85 -21.43
CA ARG A 103 -4.61 11.40 -22.70
C ARG A 103 -5.34 10.86 -23.92
N VAL A 104 -5.94 9.66 -23.81
CA VAL A 104 -6.68 9.01 -24.88
C VAL A 104 -8.16 9.43 -24.89
N PHE A 105 -8.74 9.67 -23.71
CA PHE A 105 -10.13 10.07 -23.52
C PHE A 105 -10.26 11.57 -23.20
N SER A 106 -9.50 12.37 -23.84
CA SER A 106 -8.99 13.74 -23.59
C SER A 106 -9.95 14.83 -23.14
N GLU A 107 -11.22 14.61 -22.91
CA GLU A 107 -12.09 15.74 -22.55
C GLU A 107 -12.91 15.56 -21.27
N ALA A 108 -12.98 14.39 -20.66
CA ALA A 108 -14.06 14.22 -19.69
C ALA A 108 -13.67 13.95 -18.25
N VAL A 109 -12.62 13.22 -17.88
CA VAL A 109 -12.58 12.73 -16.49
C VAL A 109 -11.22 12.82 -15.77
N PHE A 110 -10.09 12.73 -16.44
CA PHE A 110 -8.78 12.71 -15.77
C PHE A 110 -7.82 13.69 -16.41
N VAL A 111 -8.07 14.97 -16.24
CA VAL A 111 -7.03 15.95 -16.56
C VAL A 111 -5.94 15.76 -15.53
N LEU A 112 -4.91 14.99 -15.87
CA LEU A 112 -3.62 15.21 -15.24
C LEU A 112 -3.38 16.71 -15.36
N PRO A 113 -3.16 17.40 -14.22
CA PRO A 113 -2.94 18.85 -14.26
C PRO A 113 -1.93 19.09 -15.33
N LYS A 114 -2.19 20.05 -16.19
CA LYS A 114 -1.33 20.37 -17.30
C LYS A 114 0.08 20.51 -16.72
N PHE A 115 0.96 19.55 -16.99
CA PHE A 115 2.36 19.59 -16.52
C PHE A 115 3.05 20.90 -16.92
N GLU A 116 2.53 21.56 -17.97
CA GLU A 116 2.89 22.91 -18.38
C GLU A 116 2.86 23.95 -17.25
N ILE A 117 1.98 23.77 -16.26
CA ILE A 117 1.84 24.71 -15.13
C ILE A 117 2.90 24.46 -14.07
N MET A 118 3.27 23.20 -13.90
CA MET A 118 4.32 22.82 -12.97
C MET A 118 5.71 23.21 -13.52
N GLY A 119 5.80 23.50 -14.82
CA GLY A 119 7.08 23.60 -15.52
C GLY A 119 7.73 22.23 -15.73
N ASP A 120 8.60 22.11 -16.71
CA ASP A 120 9.19 20.84 -17.14
C ASP A 120 9.93 20.10 -16.01
N ALA A 121 10.68 20.83 -15.19
CA ALA A 121 11.47 20.23 -14.12
C ALA A 121 10.59 19.57 -13.04
N LEU A 122 9.56 20.27 -12.56
CA LEU A 122 8.67 19.74 -11.54
C LEU A 122 7.76 18.64 -12.11
N GLY A 123 7.25 18.81 -13.32
CA GLY A 123 6.46 17.80 -14.02
C GLY A 123 7.23 16.50 -14.22
N ASN A 124 8.47 16.56 -14.68
CA ASN A 124 9.35 15.40 -14.83
C ASN A 124 9.66 14.74 -13.47
N PHE A 125 9.97 15.55 -12.44
CA PHE A 125 10.17 15.02 -11.09
C PHE A 125 8.96 14.24 -10.60
N VAL A 126 7.76 14.81 -10.69
CA VAL A 126 6.51 14.16 -10.26
C VAL A 126 6.26 12.89 -11.04
N PHE A 127 6.50 12.90 -12.36
CA PHE A 127 6.34 11.69 -13.19
C PHE A 127 7.23 10.54 -12.70
N TRP A 128 8.53 10.78 -12.54
CA TRP A 128 9.46 9.76 -12.06
C TRP A 128 9.17 9.32 -10.62
N PHE A 129 8.79 10.27 -9.78
CA PHE A 129 8.43 9.99 -8.41
C PHE A 129 7.22 9.04 -8.34
N VAL A 130 6.14 9.35 -9.06
CA VAL A 130 4.96 8.48 -9.13
C VAL A 130 5.31 7.11 -9.68
N LEU A 131 6.15 7.03 -10.72
CA LEU A 131 6.60 5.75 -11.29
C LEU A 131 7.31 4.88 -10.24
N VAL A 132 8.20 5.46 -9.44
CA VAL A 132 8.87 4.75 -8.34
C VAL A 132 7.83 4.23 -7.33
N GLY A 133 6.86 5.05 -6.93
CA GLY A 133 5.78 4.64 -6.03
C GLY A 133 4.94 3.49 -6.57
N LEU A 134 4.64 3.52 -7.86
CA LEU A 134 3.93 2.43 -8.56
C LEU A 134 4.74 1.12 -8.52
N ILE A 135 6.06 1.19 -8.76
CA ILE A 135 6.93 0.02 -8.68
C ILE A 135 6.94 -0.56 -7.26
N VAL A 136 7.07 0.29 -6.24
CA VAL A 136 7.03 -0.15 -4.84
C VAL A 136 5.70 -0.83 -4.50
N ALA A 137 4.58 -0.22 -4.84
CA ALA A 137 3.25 -0.80 -4.62
C ALA A 137 3.09 -2.13 -5.37
N ALA A 138 3.56 -2.21 -6.61
CA ALA A 138 3.49 -3.40 -7.42
C ALA A 138 4.34 -4.56 -6.86
N LEU A 139 5.53 -4.29 -6.33
CA LEU A 139 6.35 -5.29 -5.67
C LEU A 139 5.66 -5.86 -4.42
N ILE A 140 5.02 -5.02 -3.63
CA ILE A 140 4.28 -5.47 -2.43
C ILE A 140 3.03 -6.27 -2.85
N ALA A 141 2.31 -5.85 -3.89
CA ALA A 141 1.22 -6.62 -4.46
C ALA A 141 1.69 -7.98 -5.00
N GLY A 142 2.89 -8.04 -5.56
CA GLY A 142 3.55 -9.28 -6.00
C GLY A 142 3.79 -10.27 -4.85
N LEU A 143 4.08 -9.80 -3.63
CA LEU A 143 4.18 -10.66 -2.44
C LEU A 143 2.84 -11.29 -2.05
N ILE A 144 1.73 -10.56 -2.23
CA ILE A 144 0.38 -11.12 -2.01
C ILE A 144 0.09 -12.20 -3.05
N ALA A 145 0.47 -11.97 -4.31
CA ALA A 145 0.32 -12.97 -5.37
C ALA A 145 1.16 -14.23 -5.13
N ASP A 146 2.40 -14.09 -4.63
CA ASP A 146 3.22 -15.26 -4.27
C ASP A 146 2.58 -16.05 -3.13
N ALA A 147 2.04 -15.40 -2.13
CA ALA A 147 1.29 -16.05 -1.06
C ALA A 147 0.10 -16.87 -1.59
N PHE A 148 -0.65 -16.28 -2.51
CA PHE A 148 -1.76 -16.93 -3.21
C PHE A 148 -1.31 -18.18 -4.00
N VAL A 149 -0.25 -18.07 -4.78
CA VAL A 149 0.31 -19.21 -5.55
C VAL A 149 0.87 -20.30 -4.61
N GLY A 150 1.48 -19.89 -3.49
CA GLY A 150 2.00 -20.81 -2.49
C GLY A 150 0.91 -21.68 -1.86
N LEU A 151 -0.21 -21.08 -1.49
CA LEU A 151 -1.36 -21.78 -0.91
C LEU A 151 -1.99 -22.82 -1.85
N ARG A 152 -1.88 -22.63 -3.15
CA ARG A 152 -2.43 -23.58 -4.15
C ARG A 152 -1.51 -24.74 -4.47
N ARG A 153 -0.21 -24.60 -4.22
CA ARG A 153 0.80 -25.57 -4.65
C ARG A 153 1.24 -26.55 -3.58
N GLN A 154 1.05 -26.22 -2.32
CA GLN A 154 1.54 -27.02 -1.20
C GLN A 154 0.36 -27.39 -0.28
N GLU A 155 0.45 -28.58 0.31
CA GLU A 155 -0.48 -28.93 1.39
C GLU A 155 -0.33 -27.91 2.53
N PRO A 156 -1.44 -27.35 3.01
CA PRO A 156 -1.40 -26.33 4.03
C PRO A 156 -0.93 -26.92 5.35
N THR A 157 0.16 -26.36 5.87
CA THR A 157 0.63 -26.62 7.22
C THR A 157 0.24 -25.46 8.13
N TYR A 158 0.05 -25.72 9.42
CA TYR A 158 -0.28 -24.68 10.39
C TYR A 158 0.74 -23.50 10.35
N ALA A 159 2.04 -23.84 10.42
CA ALA A 159 3.09 -22.83 10.37
C ALA A 159 3.10 -22.00 9.06
N GLY A 160 2.87 -22.67 7.92
CA GLY A 160 2.77 -22.03 6.61
C GLY A 160 1.56 -21.11 6.50
N LEU A 161 0.41 -21.49 7.06
CA LEU A 161 -0.78 -20.64 7.10
C LEU A 161 -0.56 -19.41 7.99
N MET A 162 0.06 -19.55 9.16
CA MET A 162 0.38 -18.43 10.03
C MET A 162 1.35 -17.44 9.39
N GLU A 163 2.42 -17.94 8.75
CA GLU A 163 3.35 -17.09 7.98
C GLU A 163 2.63 -16.35 6.85
N THR A 164 1.76 -17.05 6.10
CA THR A 164 0.98 -16.47 5.01
C THR A 164 0.02 -15.40 5.52
N ARG A 165 -0.70 -15.66 6.62
CA ARG A 165 -1.58 -14.67 7.25
C ARG A 165 -0.86 -13.38 7.61
N GLN A 166 0.27 -13.51 8.34
CA GLN A 166 1.06 -12.36 8.75
C GLN A 166 1.57 -11.57 7.54
N ARG A 167 2.00 -12.26 6.47
CA ARG A 167 2.43 -11.63 5.22
C ARG A 167 1.28 -10.88 4.56
N LEU A 168 0.11 -11.50 4.40
CA LEU A 168 -1.07 -10.87 3.81
C LEU A 168 -1.49 -9.63 4.58
N GLN A 169 -1.59 -9.71 5.91
CA GLN A 169 -1.96 -8.57 6.76
C GLN A 169 -0.95 -7.42 6.62
N ARG A 170 0.35 -7.72 6.70
CA ARG A 170 1.41 -6.71 6.56
C ARG A 170 1.41 -6.06 5.19
N CYS A 171 1.36 -6.85 4.12
CA CYS A 171 1.35 -6.32 2.76
C CYS A 171 0.11 -5.46 2.48
N THR A 172 -1.08 -5.91 2.93
CA THR A 172 -2.33 -5.15 2.75
C THR A 172 -2.29 -3.83 3.53
N ALA A 173 -1.86 -3.85 4.79
CA ALA A 173 -1.71 -2.63 5.58
C ALA A 173 -0.71 -1.66 4.94
N THR A 174 0.41 -2.16 4.45
CA THR A 174 1.44 -1.35 3.77
C THR A 174 0.89 -0.72 2.49
N LEU A 175 0.18 -1.48 1.64
CA LEU A 175 -0.46 -0.95 0.43
C LEU A 175 -1.51 0.10 0.77
N SER A 176 -2.32 -0.13 1.80
CA SER A 176 -3.33 0.82 2.26
C SER A 176 -2.71 2.17 2.65
N VAL A 177 -1.62 2.15 3.40
CA VAL A 177 -0.89 3.37 3.81
C VAL A 177 -0.33 4.10 2.59
N ILE A 178 0.29 3.38 1.65
CA ILE A 178 0.81 3.97 0.40
C ILE A 178 -0.30 4.65 -0.39
N LEU A 179 -1.44 3.98 -0.55
CA LEU A 179 -2.56 4.48 -1.33
C LEU A 179 -3.27 5.68 -0.67
N VAL A 180 -3.47 5.64 0.65
CA VAL A 180 -4.03 6.76 1.41
C VAL A 180 -3.12 8.00 1.31
N ALA A 181 -1.81 7.81 1.44
CA ALA A 181 -0.84 8.90 1.29
C ALA A 181 -0.87 9.49 -0.14
N ALA A 182 -1.00 8.64 -1.17
CA ALA A 182 -1.12 9.08 -2.56
C ALA A 182 -2.39 9.93 -2.79
N ILE A 183 -3.53 9.50 -2.22
CA ILE A 183 -4.80 10.25 -2.29
C ILE A 183 -4.67 11.60 -1.57
N GLY A 184 -4.07 11.62 -0.39
CA GLY A 184 -3.80 12.85 0.35
C GLY A 184 -2.95 13.83 -0.46
N ALA A 185 -1.88 13.37 -1.08
CA ALA A 185 -1.03 14.21 -1.95
C ALA A 185 -1.79 14.71 -3.18
N THR A 186 -2.65 13.88 -3.79
CA THR A 186 -3.50 14.29 -4.92
C THR A 186 -4.49 15.38 -4.52
N SER A 187 -5.09 15.28 -3.33
CA SER A 187 -6.00 16.29 -2.78
C SER A 187 -5.28 17.65 -2.57
N TRP A 188 -4.08 17.64 -2.02
CA TRP A 188 -3.31 18.86 -1.82
C TRP A 188 -2.74 19.43 -3.12
N LEU A 189 -2.44 18.57 -4.12
CA LEU A 189 -2.13 19.03 -5.46
C LEU A 189 -3.29 19.80 -6.07
N GLN A 190 -4.51 19.28 -5.95
CA GLN A 190 -5.72 19.99 -6.39
C GLN A 190 -5.81 21.39 -5.79
N ARG A 191 -5.68 21.52 -4.47
CA ARG A 191 -5.71 22.83 -3.79
C ARG A 191 -4.58 23.75 -4.25
N SER A 192 -3.41 23.19 -4.51
CA SER A 192 -2.26 23.96 -5.02
C SER A 192 -2.52 24.54 -6.41
N LEU A 193 -3.20 23.77 -7.27
CA LEU A 193 -3.60 24.20 -8.60
C LEU A 193 -4.70 25.28 -8.56
N GLU A 194 -5.69 25.10 -7.70
CA GLU A 194 -6.73 26.11 -7.46
C GLU A 194 -6.13 27.44 -6.97
N ALA A 195 -5.21 27.37 -6.00
CA ALA A 195 -4.52 28.55 -5.47
C ALA A 195 -3.61 29.25 -6.51
N ALA A 196 -3.11 28.51 -7.50
CA ALA A 196 -2.34 29.07 -8.60
C ALA A 196 -3.20 29.70 -9.71
N SER A 197 -4.52 29.77 -9.51
CA SER A 197 -5.51 30.33 -10.46
C SER A 197 -5.54 29.62 -11.82
N VAL A 198 -5.29 28.32 -11.81
CA VAL A 198 -5.21 27.51 -13.03
C VAL A 198 -6.55 26.91 -13.46
N GLY A 199 -7.61 27.21 -12.72
CA GLY A 199 -8.95 26.69 -12.93
C GLY A 199 -9.40 25.76 -11.79
N SER A 200 -10.69 25.47 -11.72
CA SER A 200 -11.24 24.54 -10.74
C SER A 200 -10.89 23.10 -11.14
N TYR A 201 -10.19 22.42 -10.26
CA TYR A 201 -9.94 20.99 -10.42
C TYR A 201 -11.11 20.22 -9.76
N PRO A 202 -11.86 19.39 -10.50
CA PRO A 202 -13.03 18.74 -9.94
C PRO A 202 -12.69 17.87 -8.73
N LYS A 203 -13.39 18.07 -7.61
CA LYS A 203 -13.18 17.30 -6.36
C LYS A 203 -13.47 15.80 -6.56
N GLU A 204 -14.33 15.49 -7.51
CA GLU A 204 -14.71 14.14 -7.92
C GLU A 204 -13.52 13.31 -8.40
N ILE A 205 -12.45 13.95 -8.86
CA ILE A 205 -11.23 13.25 -9.28
C ILE A 205 -10.57 12.57 -8.08
N VAL A 206 -10.46 13.25 -6.93
CA VAL A 206 -9.88 12.66 -5.72
C VAL A 206 -10.70 11.46 -5.26
N PHE A 207 -12.04 11.58 -5.33
CA PHE A 207 -12.94 10.47 -5.01
C PHE A 207 -12.77 9.30 -5.99
N SER A 208 -12.67 9.57 -7.28
CA SER A 208 -12.47 8.56 -8.32
C SER A 208 -11.16 7.81 -8.14
N TYR A 209 -10.07 8.49 -7.73
CA TYR A 209 -8.82 7.83 -7.34
C TYR A 209 -8.99 6.93 -6.12
N GLY A 210 -9.71 7.38 -5.09
CA GLY A 210 -10.01 6.57 -3.91
C GLY A 210 -10.77 5.31 -4.27
N LEU A 211 -11.81 5.42 -5.09
CA LEU A 211 -12.60 4.28 -5.58
C LEU A 211 -11.75 3.32 -6.41
N TYR A 212 -10.96 3.86 -7.34
CA TYR A 212 -10.09 3.08 -8.20
C TYR A 212 -9.04 2.28 -7.40
N PHE A 213 -8.34 2.94 -6.48
CA PHE A 213 -7.34 2.26 -5.65
C PHE A 213 -7.96 1.23 -4.70
N THR A 214 -9.17 1.49 -4.21
CA THR A 214 -9.93 0.50 -3.43
C THR A 214 -10.27 -0.72 -4.29
N ALA A 215 -10.74 -0.52 -5.52
CA ALA A 215 -11.03 -1.61 -6.44
C ALA A 215 -9.77 -2.44 -6.76
N LEU A 216 -8.64 -1.79 -7.04
CA LEU A 216 -7.36 -2.47 -7.26
C LEU A 216 -6.94 -3.30 -6.05
N LEU A 217 -7.04 -2.73 -4.84
CA LEU A 217 -6.69 -3.44 -3.62
C LEU A 217 -7.58 -4.66 -3.39
N LEU A 218 -8.89 -4.53 -3.67
CA LEU A 218 -9.83 -5.65 -3.63
C LEU A 218 -9.45 -6.76 -4.62
N VAL A 219 -9.16 -6.41 -5.86
CA VAL A 219 -8.75 -7.39 -6.90
C VAL A 219 -7.48 -8.14 -6.50
N VAL A 220 -6.54 -7.47 -5.83
CA VAL A 220 -5.30 -8.09 -5.36
C VAL A 220 -5.54 -8.96 -4.12
N TYR A 221 -6.32 -8.46 -3.17
CA TYR A 221 -6.45 -9.05 -1.84
C TYR A 221 -7.50 -10.16 -1.76
N LEU A 222 -8.67 -9.99 -2.40
CA LEU A 222 -9.77 -10.94 -2.28
C LEU A 222 -9.41 -12.38 -2.70
N PRO A 223 -8.74 -12.61 -3.86
CA PRO A 223 -8.38 -13.97 -4.24
C PRO A 223 -7.44 -14.64 -3.25
N ALA A 224 -6.42 -13.90 -2.76
CA ALA A 224 -5.47 -14.42 -1.79
C ALA A 224 -6.12 -14.77 -0.46
N THR A 225 -7.04 -13.93 -0.01
CA THR A 225 -7.80 -14.16 1.24
C THR A 225 -8.78 -15.33 1.12
N ALA A 226 -9.48 -15.44 -0.02
CA ALA A 226 -10.38 -16.56 -0.28
C ALA A 226 -9.64 -17.90 -0.29
N ASP A 227 -8.47 -17.97 -0.91
CA ASP A 227 -7.66 -19.19 -0.91
C ASP A 227 -7.04 -19.48 0.47
N PHE A 228 -6.67 -18.45 1.22
CA PHE A 228 -6.24 -18.60 2.60
C PHE A 228 -7.34 -19.24 3.46
N TYR A 229 -8.58 -18.73 3.39
CA TYR A 229 -9.71 -19.31 4.14
C TYR A 229 -10.03 -20.73 3.71
N ARG A 230 -9.92 -21.02 2.41
CA ARG A 230 -10.11 -22.38 1.90
C ARG A 230 -9.04 -23.34 2.43
N ALA A 231 -7.77 -22.94 2.38
CA ALA A 231 -6.65 -23.74 2.87
C ALA A 231 -6.71 -23.97 4.39
N ALA A 232 -7.10 -22.93 5.15
CA ALA A 232 -7.29 -23.03 6.59
C ALA A 232 -8.48 -23.93 6.95
N GLY A 233 -9.61 -23.81 6.24
CA GLY A 233 -10.76 -24.72 6.39
C GLY A 233 -10.37 -26.18 6.13
N TRP A 234 -9.65 -26.43 5.05
CA TRP A 234 -9.15 -27.76 4.73
C TRP A 234 -8.26 -28.35 5.84
N LEU A 235 -7.32 -27.55 6.39
CA LEU A 235 -6.47 -27.97 7.51
C LEU A 235 -7.28 -28.32 8.76
N VAL A 236 -8.29 -27.49 9.06
CA VAL A 236 -9.19 -27.72 10.22
C VAL A 236 -10.01 -28.98 10.02
N ASP A 237 -10.55 -29.21 8.81
CA ASP A 237 -11.33 -30.41 8.48
C ASP A 237 -10.47 -31.68 8.52
N ALA A 238 -9.22 -31.60 8.05
CA ALA A 238 -8.29 -32.73 8.12
C ALA A 238 -7.91 -33.09 9.58
N LYS A 239 -7.83 -32.08 10.46
CA LYS A 239 -7.44 -32.28 11.86
C LYS A 239 -8.63 -32.65 12.77
N PHE A 240 -9.81 -32.16 12.44
CA PHE A 240 -11.05 -32.36 13.17
C PHE A 240 -12.19 -32.75 12.21
N PRO A 241 -12.23 -33.95 11.68
CA PRO A 241 -13.26 -34.40 10.74
C PRO A 241 -14.66 -34.35 11.38
N MET A 242 -15.63 -33.92 10.56
CA MET A 242 -17.00 -33.61 11.00
C MET A 242 -17.97 -34.77 11.38
N PRO A 243 -17.70 -36.07 11.16
CA PRO A 243 -18.78 -37.04 11.26
C PRO A 243 -19.25 -37.36 12.70
N GLU A 244 -18.48 -37.02 13.71
CA GLU A 244 -18.87 -37.23 15.09
C GLU A 244 -18.90 -35.89 15.83
N PHE A 245 -20.10 -35.38 16.08
CA PHE A 245 -20.34 -34.12 16.78
C PHE A 245 -20.04 -34.31 18.28
N ASP A 246 -18.78 -34.42 18.62
CA ASP A 246 -18.33 -34.31 19.99
C ASP A 246 -18.12 -32.83 20.34
N LYS A 247 -18.71 -32.38 21.47
CA LYS A 247 -18.66 -31.03 21.97
C LYS A 247 -17.19 -30.55 22.16
N ASP A 248 -16.35 -31.47 22.62
CA ASP A 248 -14.90 -31.23 22.82
C ASP A 248 -14.16 -30.98 21.50
N GLN A 249 -14.54 -31.69 20.45
CA GLN A 249 -13.97 -31.45 19.09
C GLN A 249 -14.46 -30.15 18.48
N ALA A 250 -15.71 -29.76 18.70
CA ALA A 250 -16.25 -28.50 18.24
C ALA A 250 -15.55 -27.32 18.90
N GLU A 251 -15.22 -27.40 20.19
CA GLU A 251 -14.46 -26.37 20.90
C GLU A 251 -13.02 -26.24 20.39
N LYS A 252 -12.30 -27.37 20.23
CA LYS A 252 -10.96 -27.42 19.67
C LYS A 252 -10.90 -26.88 18.22
N ARG A 253 -11.92 -27.21 17.41
CA ARG A 253 -12.08 -26.69 16.05
C ARG A 253 -12.28 -25.18 16.07
N GLY A 254 -13.14 -24.68 16.96
CA GLY A 254 -13.37 -23.23 17.13
C GLY A 254 -12.09 -22.51 17.54
N ALA A 255 -11.37 -23.04 18.52
CA ALA A 255 -10.09 -22.48 18.98
C ALA A 255 -9.04 -22.40 17.85
N LEU A 256 -8.94 -23.46 17.03
CA LEU A 256 -8.00 -23.47 15.89
C LEU A 256 -8.40 -22.44 14.80
N LEU A 257 -9.70 -22.27 14.52
CA LEU A 257 -10.19 -21.24 13.60
C LEU A 257 -9.88 -19.83 14.11
N GLU A 258 -10.06 -19.60 15.41
CA GLU A 258 -9.71 -18.34 16.07
C GLU A 258 -8.21 -18.07 16.00
N GLU A 259 -7.38 -19.05 16.29
CA GLU A 259 -5.94 -18.95 16.22
C GLU A 259 -5.44 -18.66 14.78
N LEU A 260 -6.07 -19.28 13.78
CA LEU A 260 -5.82 -18.99 12.37
C LEU A 260 -6.38 -17.61 11.94
N GLY A 261 -7.12 -16.90 12.80
CA GLY A 261 -7.67 -15.58 12.52
C GLY A 261 -8.85 -15.61 11.56
N ILE A 262 -9.66 -16.66 11.61
CA ILE A 262 -10.91 -16.77 10.87
C ILE A 262 -12.04 -16.27 11.78
N THR A 263 -11.89 -15.06 12.28
CA THR A 263 -12.88 -14.42 13.15
C THR A 263 -13.56 -13.24 12.45
N LYS A 264 -14.70 -12.81 13.01
CA LYS A 264 -15.38 -11.60 12.54
C LYS A 264 -14.51 -10.37 12.70
N THR A 265 -13.67 -10.32 13.74
CA THR A 265 -12.75 -9.20 14.00
C THR A 265 -11.67 -9.09 12.94
N ASP A 266 -11.07 -10.22 12.54
CA ASP A 266 -10.06 -10.24 11.46
C ASP A 266 -10.67 -9.80 10.12
N ALA A 267 -11.89 -10.26 9.82
CA ALA A 267 -12.63 -9.85 8.63
C ALA A 267 -12.92 -8.33 8.63
N LEU A 268 -13.28 -7.75 9.78
CA LEU A 268 -13.52 -6.33 9.92
C LEU A 268 -12.22 -5.52 9.73
N GLN A 269 -11.11 -5.94 10.34
CA GLN A 269 -9.80 -5.29 10.15
C GLN A 269 -9.36 -5.32 8.68
N ALA A 270 -9.53 -6.45 8.02
CA ALA A 270 -9.24 -6.60 6.60
C ALA A 270 -10.12 -5.67 5.74
N ALA A 271 -11.42 -5.58 6.05
CA ALA A 271 -12.34 -4.68 5.35
C ALA A 271 -11.94 -3.21 5.53
N VAL A 272 -11.61 -2.78 6.75
CA VAL A 272 -11.15 -1.41 7.03
C VAL A 272 -9.86 -1.11 6.27
N ALA A 273 -8.88 -2.00 6.29
CA ALA A 273 -7.64 -1.82 5.54
C ALA A 273 -7.89 -1.71 4.03
N THR A 274 -8.79 -2.52 3.49
CA THR A 274 -9.10 -2.55 2.06
C THR A 274 -9.91 -1.32 1.61
N LEU A 275 -10.80 -0.81 2.46
CA LEU A 275 -11.62 0.37 2.18
C LEU A 275 -10.92 1.70 2.52
N SER A 276 -9.74 1.64 3.14
CA SER A 276 -9.01 2.84 3.58
C SER A 276 -8.75 3.87 2.46
N PRO A 277 -8.50 3.53 1.19
CA PRO A 277 -8.30 4.52 0.14
C PRO A 277 -9.58 5.35 -0.13
N ILE A 278 -10.75 4.73 -0.18
CA ILE A 278 -12.00 5.48 -0.38
C ILE A 278 -12.35 6.31 0.86
N ILE A 279 -12.10 5.78 2.07
CA ILE A 279 -12.28 6.54 3.32
C ILE A 279 -11.36 7.76 3.32
N GLY A 280 -10.09 7.60 2.93
CA GLY A 280 -9.13 8.69 2.78
C GLY A 280 -9.58 9.75 1.78
N ALA A 281 -10.14 9.34 0.65
CA ALA A 281 -10.69 10.26 -0.35
C ALA A 281 -11.88 11.06 0.19
N VAL A 282 -12.83 10.41 0.85
CA VAL A 282 -14.01 11.08 1.47
C VAL A 282 -13.56 12.07 2.55
N LEU A 283 -12.63 11.68 3.42
CA LEU A 283 -12.09 12.57 4.44
C LEU A 283 -11.37 13.78 3.83
N SER A 284 -10.57 13.57 2.79
CA SER A 284 -9.87 14.65 2.08
C SER A 284 -10.85 15.67 1.47
N MET A 285 -11.98 15.20 0.95
CA MET A 285 -13.04 16.06 0.40
C MET A 285 -13.79 16.80 1.51
N ALA A 286 -14.05 16.16 2.65
CA ALA A 286 -14.76 16.74 3.77
C ALA A 286 -13.95 17.86 4.46
N LEU A 287 -12.63 17.63 4.65
CA LEU A 287 -11.71 18.59 5.25
C LEU A 287 -11.37 19.77 4.32
N GLY A 288 -11.78 19.74 3.07
CA GLY A 288 -11.55 20.80 2.08
C GLY A 288 -12.71 21.76 1.88
N LYS A 289 -13.67 21.80 2.79
CA LYS A 289 -14.86 22.64 2.67
C LYS A 289 -14.70 24.05 3.27
N ASP A 290 -13.53 24.38 3.82
CA ASP A 290 -13.19 25.73 4.34
C ASP A 290 -12.32 26.51 3.31
#